data_2397f2ee5a9090aef2c4c216f71ec4b5
#
_entry.id   2397f2ee5a9090aef2c4c216f71ec4b5
#
_cell.length_a   1.000
_cell.length_b   1.000
_cell.length_c   1.000
_cell.angle_alpha   90.00
_cell.angle_beta   90.00
_cell.angle_gamma   90.00
#
_symmetry.space_group_name_H-M   'P 1'
#
loop_
_entity.id
_entity.type
_entity.pdbx_description
1 polymer ?
#
loop_
_entity_poly.entity_id
_entity_poly.type
_entity_poly.pdbx_seq_one_letter_code
_entity_poly.pdbx_strand_id
1 'polypeptide(L)'
;MNSADIRSRWLKFFESGNSLGFKHTVVPSASLIADDPNLLLVNAGMVPFKPYFLGEVKPPFQRATSVQKCVRTLDIDEVGKTTRHASFFQMCGNFSFGDYFKEGAIALAWELLTKPVSEGGYGFPESKLWVTVFENDDEAA
;
A
#
# COMPACT_ATOMS: atom_id res chain seq x y z
N MET A 1 -15.00 8.67 -9.11
CA MET A 1 -14.59 7.54 -8.24
C MET A 1 -14.65 8.00 -6.79
N ASN A 2 -15.40 7.32 -5.94
CA ASN A 2 -15.49 7.64 -4.50
C ASN A 2 -14.50 6.79 -3.68
N SER A 3 -14.38 7.06 -2.37
CA SER A 3 -13.43 6.34 -1.50
C SER A 3 -13.71 4.84 -1.39
N ALA A 4 -14.97 4.42 -1.49
CA ALA A 4 -15.32 3.00 -1.47
C ALA A 4 -14.86 2.30 -2.74
N ASP A 5 -15.01 2.97 -3.90
CA ASP A 5 -14.54 2.47 -5.19
C ASP A 5 -13.01 2.30 -5.20
N ILE A 6 -12.28 3.29 -4.66
CA ILE A 6 -10.82 3.25 -4.57
C ILE A 6 -10.38 2.02 -3.76
N ARG A 7 -10.94 1.84 -2.55
CA ARG A 7 -10.62 0.68 -1.70
C ARG A 7 -10.93 -0.65 -2.36
N SER A 8 -12.14 -0.77 -2.89
CA SER A 8 -12.60 -2.01 -3.53
C SER A 8 -11.73 -2.38 -4.72
N ARG A 9 -11.36 -1.39 -5.53
CA ARG A 9 -10.48 -1.57 -6.70
C ARG A 9 -9.09 -2.03 -6.31
N TRP A 10 -8.49 -1.37 -5.30
CA TRP A 10 -7.20 -1.78 -4.75
C TRP A 10 -7.21 -3.24 -4.33
N LEU A 11 -8.13 -3.61 -3.45
CA LEU A 11 -8.19 -4.97 -2.91
C LEU A 11 -8.44 -6.01 -4.01
N LYS A 12 -9.38 -5.78 -4.92
CA LYS A 12 -9.67 -6.70 -6.03
C LYS A 12 -8.48 -6.89 -6.97
N PHE A 13 -7.74 -5.81 -7.26
CA PHE A 13 -6.56 -5.89 -8.12
C PHE A 13 -5.51 -6.82 -7.52
N PHE A 14 -5.17 -6.64 -6.26
CA PHE A 14 -4.17 -7.47 -5.59
C PHE A 14 -4.66 -8.88 -5.27
N GLU A 15 -5.95 -9.05 -4.95
CA GLU A 15 -6.52 -10.36 -4.70
C GLU A 15 -6.46 -11.28 -5.92
N SER A 16 -6.81 -10.77 -7.11
CA SER A 16 -6.93 -11.61 -8.31
C SER A 16 -6.89 -10.88 -9.65
N GLY A 17 -6.80 -9.56 -9.67
CA GLY A 17 -7.02 -8.73 -10.87
C GLY A 17 -5.78 -8.32 -11.64
N ASN A 18 -4.56 -8.65 -11.17
CA ASN A 18 -3.32 -8.26 -11.83
C ASN A 18 -2.87 -9.25 -12.90
N SER A 19 -2.17 -8.76 -13.93
CA SER A 19 -1.70 -9.54 -15.08
C SER A 19 -0.59 -10.53 -14.73
N LEU A 20 0.17 -10.29 -13.66
CA LEU A 20 1.24 -11.16 -13.20
C LEU A 20 0.73 -12.42 -12.47
N GLY A 21 -0.56 -12.50 -12.18
CA GLY A 21 -1.15 -13.61 -11.45
C GLY A 21 -0.73 -13.69 -9.98
N PHE A 22 -0.18 -12.61 -9.41
CA PHE A 22 0.21 -12.55 -8.00
C PHE A 22 -1.03 -12.37 -7.11
N LYS A 23 -1.53 -13.47 -6.57
CA LYS A 23 -2.66 -13.45 -5.64
C LYS A 23 -2.20 -13.07 -4.24
N HIS A 24 -2.80 -12.02 -3.68
CA HIS A 24 -2.57 -11.56 -2.32
C HIS A 24 -3.73 -11.94 -1.41
N THR A 25 -3.42 -12.32 -0.18
CA THR A 25 -4.45 -12.49 0.85
C THR A 25 -4.95 -11.11 1.30
N VAL A 26 -6.25 -10.89 1.24
CA VAL A 26 -6.87 -9.67 1.76
C VAL A 26 -6.87 -9.74 3.28
N VAL A 27 -6.15 -8.80 3.93
CA VAL A 27 -6.06 -8.71 5.39
C VAL A 27 -6.89 -7.50 5.86
N PRO A 28 -7.83 -7.68 6.77
CA PRO A 28 -8.61 -6.59 7.34
C PRO A 28 -7.72 -5.54 8.01
N SER A 29 -8.22 -4.28 8.06
CA SER A 29 -7.55 -3.23 8.86
C SER A 29 -7.42 -3.66 10.32
N ALA A 30 -6.23 -3.60 10.85
CA ALA A 30 -5.98 -3.78 12.27
C ALA A 30 -6.55 -2.62 13.10
N SER A 31 -6.57 -2.78 14.42
CA SER A 31 -6.87 -1.71 15.38
C SER A 31 -5.94 -0.51 15.13
N LEU A 32 -6.44 0.70 15.45
CA LEU A 32 -5.58 1.90 15.47
C LEU A 32 -4.61 1.91 16.65
N ILE A 33 -4.94 1.20 17.72
CA ILE A 33 -4.02 1.00 18.84
C ILE A 33 -2.95 0.01 18.38
N ALA A 34 -1.70 0.46 18.35
CA ALA A 34 -0.60 -0.37 17.88
C ALA A 34 -0.25 -1.47 18.90
N ASP A 35 0.02 -2.67 18.41
CA ASP A 35 0.65 -3.73 19.19
C ASP A 35 2.18 -3.66 18.94
N ASP A 36 2.76 -2.53 19.34
CA ASP A 36 4.18 -2.21 19.17
C ASP A 36 4.61 -1.32 20.33
N PRO A 37 5.64 -1.70 21.11
CA PRO A 37 6.06 -0.94 22.29
C PRO A 37 6.57 0.47 21.98
N ASN A 38 6.92 0.75 20.72
CA ASN A 38 7.44 2.06 20.29
C ASN A 38 6.37 2.96 19.63
N LEU A 39 5.15 2.46 19.44
CA LEU A 39 4.08 3.17 18.74
C LEU A 39 2.80 3.15 19.57
N LEU A 40 2.24 4.31 19.85
CA LEU A 40 0.93 4.42 20.50
C LEU A 40 -0.20 4.09 19.49
N LEU A 41 -0.07 4.59 18.27
CA LEU A 41 -1.08 4.43 17.22
C LEU A 41 -0.44 3.90 15.93
N VAL A 42 -1.23 3.17 15.15
CA VAL A 42 -0.83 2.71 13.82
C VAL A 42 -0.78 3.92 12.87
N ASN A 43 0.41 4.26 12.43
CA ASN A 43 0.69 5.42 11.57
C ASN A 43 1.00 5.05 10.11
N ALA A 44 1.12 3.77 9.82
CA ALA A 44 1.38 3.25 8.47
C ALA A 44 0.77 1.85 8.25
N GLY A 45 0.46 1.53 7.01
CA GLY A 45 -0.09 0.22 6.64
C GLY A 45 0.83 -0.96 6.90
N MET A 46 2.14 -0.71 7.00
CA MET A 46 3.15 -1.74 7.30
C MET A 46 3.18 -2.15 8.79
N VAL A 47 2.74 -1.28 9.70
CA VAL A 47 2.89 -1.52 11.15
C VAL A 47 2.34 -2.87 11.60
N PRO A 48 1.12 -3.32 11.19
CA PRO A 48 0.60 -4.62 11.58
C PRO A 48 1.41 -5.82 11.05
N PHE A 49 2.24 -5.61 10.03
CA PHE A 49 3.07 -6.64 9.40
C PHE A 49 4.53 -6.60 9.86
N LYS A 50 4.91 -5.64 10.71
CA LYS A 50 6.27 -5.45 11.19
C LYS A 50 6.89 -6.74 11.78
N PRO A 51 6.21 -7.54 12.62
CA PRO A 51 6.78 -8.78 13.15
C PRO A 51 7.18 -9.80 12.06
N TYR A 52 6.47 -9.81 10.94
CA TYR A 52 6.78 -10.68 9.79
C TYR A 52 8.04 -10.21 9.06
N PHE A 53 8.20 -8.91 8.87
CA PHE A 53 9.40 -8.34 8.23
C PHE A 53 10.64 -8.45 9.11
N LEU A 54 10.48 -8.41 10.43
CA LEU A 54 11.57 -8.62 11.38
C LEU A 54 11.93 -10.11 11.58
N GLY A 55 11.11 -11.02 11.04
CA GLY A 55 11.32 -12.46 11.22
C GLY A 55 10.95 -12.98 12.62
N GLU A 56 10.28 -12.16 13.44
CA GLU A 56 9.82 -12.54 14.77
C GLU A 56 8.70 -13.57 14.72
N VAL A 57 7.85 -13.46 13.69
CA VAL A 57 6.73 -14.36 13.46
C VAL A 57 6.71 -14.75 11.98
N LYS A 58 6.48 -16.04 11.70
CA LYS A 58 6.32 -16.52 10.33
C LYS A 58 4.98 -16.03 9.77
N PRO A 59 4.96 -15.33 8.62
CA PRO A 59 3.71 -14.89 8.02
C PRO A 59 2.85 -16.10 7.59
N PRO A 60 1.52 -16.07 7.80
CA PRO A 60 0.62 -17.15 7.37
C PRO A 60 0.32 -17.11 5.86
N PHE A 61 0.85 -16.15 5.16
CA PHE A 61 0.70 -15.93 3.71
C PHE A 61 2.00 -15.38 3.13
N GLN A 62 2.26 -15.63 1.86
CA GLN A 62 3.42 -15.07 1.15
C GLN A 62 3.19 -13.64 0.68
N ARG A 63 1.93 -13.29 0.40
CA ARG A 63 1.53 -11.97 -0.10
C ARG A 63 0.28 -11.51 0.62
N ALA A 64 0.23 -10.25 0.99
CA ALA A 64 -0.94 -9.64 1.62
C ALA A 64 -1.28 -8.30 0.97
N THR A 65 -2.55 -7.95 1.02
CA THR A 65 -3.04 -6.61 0.69
C THR A 65 -4.01 -6.14 1.75
N SER A 66 -3.97 -4.86 2.06
CA SER A 66 -4.87 -4.26 3.04
C SER A 66 -5.16 -2.80 2.74
N VAL A 67 -6.21 -2.29 3.35
CA VAL A 67 -6.50 -0.86 3.43
C VAL A 67 -6.55 -0.51 4.92
N GLN A 68 -5.39 -0.12 5.46
CA GLN A 68 -5.19 0.11 6.89
C GLN A 68 -5.60 1.51 7.31
N LYS A 69 -6.40 1.63 8.36
CA LYS A 69 -6.67 2.89 9.06
C LYS A 69 -5.40 3.35 9.77
N CYS A 70 -5.03 4.62 9.58
CA CYS A 70 -3.81 5.20 10.13
C CYS A 70 -4.10 6.55 10.77
N VAL A 71 -3.33 6.87 11.81
CA VAL A 71 -3.34 8.19 12.45
C VAL A 71 -1.90 8.73 12.54
N ARG A 72 -1.72 9.96 12.07
CA ARG A 72 -0.46 10.72 12.19
C ARG A 72 -0.73 12.03 12.91
N THR A 73 -0.36 12.10 14.17
CA THR A 73 -0.55 13.29 15.00
C THR A 73 0.52 14.35 14.76
N LEU A 74 1.70 13.96 14.29
CA LEU A 74 2.80 14.87 13.97
C LEU A 74 2.49 15.81 12.80
N ASP A 75 1.57 15.41 11.92
CA ASP A 75 1.17 16.19 10.75
C ASP A 75 0.03 17.18 11.07
N ILE A 76 -0.41 17.29 12.33
CA ILE A 76 -1.62 18.07 12.70
C ILE A 76 -1.49 19.54 12.38
N ASP A 77 -0.29 20.09 12.49
CA ASP A 77 -0.03 21.50 12.18
C ASP A 77 -0.13 21.83 10.69
N GLU A 78 -0.04 20.81 9.83
CA GLU A 78 -0.14 20.94 8.38
C GLU A 78 -1.56 20.66 7.85
N VAL A 79 -2.42 20.06 8.69
CA VAL A 79 -3.81 19.76 8.33
C VAL A 79 -4.60 21.06 8.17
N GLY A 80 -5.24 21.20 7.00
CA GLY A 80 -5.98 22.43 6.65
C GLY A 80 -5.12 23.54 6.06
N LYS A 81 -3.78 23.44 6.12
CA LYS A 81 -2.86 24.36 5.43
C LYS A 81 -2.46 23.82 4.07
N THR A 82 -2.25 22.53 3.96
CA THR A 82 -1.94 21.83 2.72
C THR A 82 -3.13 21.01 2.26
N THR A 83 -3.17 20.65 0.98
CA THR A 83 -4.21 19.80 0.41
C THR A 83 -3.91 18.30 0.57
N ARG A 84 -2.78 17.92 1.18
CA ARG A 84 -2.24 16.56 1.19
C ARG A 84 -2.12 15.94 2.57
N HIS A 85 -2.15 16.73 3.65
CA HIS A 85 -2.01 16.24 5.00
C HIS A 85 -3.38 15.97 5.64
N ALA A 86 -3.50 14.80 6.26
CA ALA A 86 -4.65 14.41 7.05
C ALA A 86 -4.15 13.70 8.31
N SER A 87 -4.78 13.97 9.46
CA SER A 87 -4.45 13.29 10.71
C SER A 87 -4.95 11.85 10.75
N PHE A 88 -6.12 11.58 10.16
CA PHE A 88 -6.69 10.26 9.97
C PHE A 88 -6.88 9.97 8.49
N PHE A 89 -6.40 8.81 8.04
CA PHE A 89 -6.51 8.40 6.65
C PHE A 89 -6.45 6.87 6.53
N GLN A 90 -6.70 6.37 5.33
CA GLN A 90 -6.54 4.95 5.01
C GLN A 90 -5.37 4.79 4.04
N MET A 91 -4.47 3.87 4.39
CA MET A 91 -3.31 3.55 3.57
C MET A 91 -3.54 2.22 2.86
N CYS A 92 -3.61 2.28 1.53
CA CYS A 92 -3.64 1.11 0.67
C CYS A 92 -2.24 0.49 0.64
N GLY A 93 -2.14 -0.80 0.87
CA GLY A 93 -0.85 -1.49 0.94
C GLY A 93 -0.90 -2.87 0.30
N ASN A 94 0.21 -3.23 -0.35
CA ASN A 94 0.51 -4.58 -0.80
C ASN A 94 1.88 -4.99 -0.25
N PHE A 95 2.00 -6.23 0.18
CA PHE A 95 3.15 -6.74 0.93
C PHE A 95 3.56 -8.09 0.37
N SER A 96 4.88 -8.26 0.19
CA SER A 96 5.51 -9.51 -0.24
C SER A 96 6.47 -9.98 0.84
N PHE A 97 6.32 -11.21 1.29
CA PHE A 97 7.15 -11.81 2.34
C PHE A 97 8.08 -12.85 1.73
N GLY A 98 9.20 -12.38 1.14
CA GLY A 98 10.17 -13.24 0.50
C GLY A 98 9.70 -13.87 -0.82
N ASP A 99 8.84 -13.18 -1.57
CA ASP A 99 8.31 -13.62 -2.85
C ASP A 99 8.76 -12.66 -3.98
N TYR A 100 7.94 -11.70 -4.42
CA TYR A 100 8.42 -10.70 -5.37
C TYR A 100 9.15 -9.55 -4.66
N PHE A 101 10.01 -8.85 -5.39
CA PHE A 101 10.73 -7.67 -4.92
C PHE A 101 10.46 -6.47 -5.84
N LYS A 102 11.44 -5.64 -6.18
CA LYS A 102 11.25 -4.38 -6.89
C LYS A 102 10.59 -4.54 -8.25
N GLU A 103 11.09 -5.45 -9.08
CA GLU A 103 10.55 -5.69 -10.43
C GLU A 103 9.04 -5.98 -10.39
N GLY A 104 8.61 -6.94 -9.58
CA GLY A 104 7.21 -7.27 -9.43
C GLY A 104 6.38 -6.13 -8.82
N ALA A 105 6.93 -5.43 -7.82
CA ALA A 105 6.25 -4.31 -7.17
C ALA A 105 6.02 -3.14 -8.12
N ILE A 106 7.04 -2.78 -8.93
CA ILE A 106 6.98 -1.70 -9.92
C ILE A 106 5.95 -2.03 -11.00
N ALA A 107 6.01 -3.25 -11.55
CA ALA A 107 5.08 -3.70 -12.58
C ALA A 107 3.61 -3.68 -12.09
N LEU A 108 3.35 -4.17 -10.88
CA LEU A 108 2.02 -4.12 -10.26
C LEU A 108 1.53 -2.69 -10.05
N ALA A 109 2.40 -1.81 -9.55
CA ALA A 109 2.05 -0.42 -9.32
C ALA A 109 1.72 0.29 -10.65
N TRP A 110 2.57 0.11 -11.66
CA TRP A 110 2.34 0.69 -12.98
C TRP A 110 1.03 0.20 -13.60
N GLU A 111 0.79 -1.11 -13.61
CA GLU A 111 -0.45 -1.68 -14.13
C GLU A 111 -1.68 -1.09 -13.44
N LEU A 112 -1.71 -1.09 -12.10
CA LEU A 112 -2.86 -0.59 -11.36
C LEU A 112 -3.13 0.89 -11.60
N LEU A 113 -2.08 1.71 -11.67
CA LEU A 113 -2.22 3.16 -11.82
C LEU A 113 -2.65 3.55 -13.25
N THR A 114 -2.10 2.91 -14.28
CA THR A 114 -2.30 3.31 -15.69
C THR A 114 -3.44 2.58 -16.38
N LYS A 115 -3.73 1.34 -15.98
CA LYS A 115 -4.80 0.52 -16.57
C LYS A 115 -6.14 1.27 -16.53
N PRO A 116 -6.94 1.21 -17.61
CA PRO A 116 -8.23 1.90 -17.68
C PRO A 116 -9.18 1.57 -16.52
N VAL A 117 -9.98 2.55 -16.12
CA VAL A 117 -10.99 2.39 -15.06
C VAL A 117 -11.99 1.28 -15.39
N SER A 118 -12.36 1.13 -16.66
CA SER A 118 -13.23 0.06 -17.18
C SER A 118 -12.64 -1.35 -17.00
N GLU A 119 -11.31 -1.45 -16.92
CA GLU A 119 -10.57 -2.70 -16.80
C GLU A 119 -10.07 -2.96 -15.38
N GLY A 120 -10.44 -2.13 -14.42
CA GLY A 120 -10.10 -2.32 -13.02
C GLY A 120 -8.92 -1.49 -12.49
N GLY A 121 -8.23 -0.72 -13.34
CA GLY A 121 -7.18 0.22 -12.93
C GLY A 121 -7.69 1.58 -12.49
N TYR A 122 -6.78 2.51 -12.20
CA TYR A 122 -7.14 3.90 -11.82
C TYR A 122 -7.16 4.85 -13.02
N GLY A 123 -6.60 4.46 -14.17
CA GLY A 123 -6.63 5.23 -15.41
C GLY A 123 -5.87 6.54 -15.35
N PHE A 124 -4.78 6.61 -14.58
CA PHE A 124 -3.95 7.80 -14.57
C PHE A 124 -3.18 7.94 -15.88
N PRO A 125 -3.14 9.14 -16.49
CA PRO A 125 -2.31 9.37 -17.67
C PRO A 125 -0.82 9.19 -17.30
N GLU A 126 -0.10 8.38 -18.06
CA GLU A 126 1.33 8.15 -17.86
C GLU A 126 2.14 9.46 -17.83
N SER A 127 1.77 10.42 -18.68
CA SER A 127 2.40 11.74 -18.74
C SER A 127 2.29 12.58 -17.46
N LYS A 128 1.45 12.16 -16.51
CA LYS A 128 1.28 12.82 -15.20
C LYS A 128 1.91 12.04 -14.05
N LEU A 129 2.52 10.89 -14.34
CA LEU A 129 3.22 10.09 -13.35
C LEU A 129 4.71 10.43 -13.36
N TRP A 130 5.25 10.62 -12.18
CA TRP A 130 6.66 10.85 -11.97
C TRP A 130 7.20 9.73 -11.09
N VAL A 131 8.30 9.12 -11.53
CA VAL A 131 9.00 8.06 -10.80
C VAL A 131 10.33 8.61 -10.33
N THR A 132 10.66 8.39 -9.07
CA THR A 132 11.97 8.72 -8.51
C THR A 132 12.64 7.43 -8.06
N VAL A 133 13.92 7.30 -8.38
CA VAL A 133 14.76 6.18 -7.94
C VAL A 133 15.98 6.75 -7.21
N PHE A 134 16.54 5.98 -6.29
CA PHE A 134 17.82 6.33 -5.68
C PHE A 134 18.93 6.13 -6.71
N GLU A 135 19.90 7.06 -6.79
CA GLU A 135 20.93 7.09 -7.83
C GLU A 135 21.79 5.83 -7.94
N ASN A 136 21.94 5.07 -6.86
CA ASN A 136 22.72 3.84 -6.80
C ASN A 136 21.80 2.59 -6.72
N ASP A 137 20.55 2.69 -7.16
CA ASP A 137 19.59 1.56 -7.17
C ASP A 137 19.36 1.08 -8.60
N ASP A 138 20.36 0.38 -9.14
CA ASP A 138 20.34 -0.15 -10.52
C ASP A 138 19.19 -1.14 -10.77
N GLU A 139 18.69 -1.80 -9.71
CA GLU A 139 17.57 -2.73 -9.83
C GLU A 139 16.23 -2.01 -10.03
N ALA A 140 16.11 -0.78 -9.53
CA ALA A 140 14.89 0.01 -9.65
C ALA A 140 14.91 0.95 -10.88
N ALA A 141 16.07 1.19 -11.49
CA ALA A 141 16.27 2.03 -12.66
C ALA A 141 16.00 1.28 -13.95
#